data_cc97f014e3fe95d3af02126da992bdeb
#
_entry.id   cc97f014e3fe95d3af02126da992bdeb
#
_cell.length_a   1.000
_cell.length_b   1.000
_cell.length_c   1.000
_cell.angle_alpha   90.00
_cell.angle_beta   90.00
_cell.angle_gamma   90.00
#
_symmetry.space_group_name_H-M   'P 1'
#
loop_
_entity.id
_entity.type
_entity.pdbx_description
1 polymer ?
#
loop_
_entity_poly.entity_id
_entity_poly.type
_entity_poly.pdbx_seq_one_letter_code
_entity_poly.pdbx_strand_id
1 'polypeptide(L)'
;MPLLLLSLDDTLVDRAGAFVGWAREFLGQIGAPEYDLDWLLSVDADGMGSTWDVAEGLRDRYGLIVSALDLVEEIRDGIMDRLRLDPLVACALAIAEDAGWVPVVVTNGETHQQEEKLRRTGLDRYLADWVISEEVGVRKPNPRIFAIAAERARSRLAGAWMVGDSPEADIGGASAAGVRSVWLSRGRTWQEYRYGPTRTADGVIAALAEVVASR
;
A
#
# COMPACT_ATOMS: atom_id res chain seq x y z
N MET A 1 -11.34 -2.02 -21.92
CA MET A 1 -11.70 -2.77 -20.70
C MET A 1 -11.72 -1.80 -19.53
N PRO A 2 -12.59 -1.97 -18.52
CA PRO A 2 -12.62 -1.09 -17.36
C PRO A 2 -11.34 -1.25 -16.51
N LEU A 3 -10.86 -0.14 -15.96
CA LEU A 3 -9.63 -0.07 -15.20
C LEU A 3 -9.89 -0.33 -13.72
N LEU A 4 -9.08 -1.19 -13.12
CA LEU A 4 -9.06 -1.47 -11.69
C LEU A 4 -7.72 -0.99 -11.11
N LEU A 5 -7.76 0.15 -10.42
CA LEU A 5 -6.61 0.74 -9.77
C LEU A 5 -6.50 0.21 -8.34
N LEU A 6 -5.30 -0.14 -7.92
CA LEU A 6 -5.03 -0.83 -6.67
C LEU A 6 -3.87 -0.14 -5.94
N SER A 7 -4.02 0.16 -4.65
CA SER A 7 -2.87 0.48 -3.82
C SER A 7 -2.04 -0.79 -3.56
N LEU A 8 -0.79 -0.64 -3.15
CA LEU A 8 0.09 -1.78 -2.89
C LEU A 8 0.15 -2.09 -1.39
N ASP A 9 0.82 -1.23 -0.64
CA ASP A 9 1.02 -1.40 0.81
C ASP A 9 -0.33 -1.35 1.54
N ASP A 10 -0.53 -2.26 2.45
CA ASP A 10 -1.75 -2.41 3.28
C ASP A 10 -3.06 -2.57 2.48
N THR A 11 -2.90 -2.88 1.20
CA THR A 11 -3.98 -3.20 0.26
C THR A 11 -3.77 -4.60 -0.34
N LEU A 12 -2.74 -4.78 -1.18
CA LEU A 12 -2.41 -6.07 -1.80
C LEU A 12 -1.40 -6.88 -0.97
N VAL A 13 -0.59 -6.21 -0.17
CA VAL A 13 0.38 -6.82 0.76
C VAL A 13 0.21 -6.20 2.14
N ASP A 14 0.36 -7.00 3.19
CA ASP A 14 0.29 -6.57 4.59
C ASP A 14 1.63 -5.98 5.06
N ARG A 15 1.88 -4.72 4.67
CA ARG A 15 3.09 -3.99 5.06
C ARG A 15 3.10 -3.70 6.56
N ALA A 16 1.96 -3.32 7.13
CA ALA A 16 1.86 -3.01 8.55
C ALA A 16 2.16 -4.24 9.41
N GLY A 17 1.60 -5.41 9.06
CA GLY A 17 1.91 -6.66 9.75
C GLY A 17 3.38 -7.08 9.60
N ALA A 18 3.98 -6.85 8.43
CA ALA A 18 5.40 -7.09 8.20
C ALA A 18 6.29 -6.19 9.07
N PHE A 19 5.94 -4.90 9.19
CA PHE A 19 6.63 -3.97 10.08
C PHE A 19 6.51 -4.37 11.55
N VAL A 20 5.30 -4.71 12.01
CA VAL A 20 5.07 -5.21 13.38
C VAL A 20 5.93 -6.44 13.68
N GLY A 21 5.99 -7.38 12.72
CA GLY A 21 6.80 -8.59 12.86
C GLY A 21 8.29 -8.30 13.00
N TRP A 22 8.81 -7.41 12.14
CA TRP A 22 10.19 -6.94 12.23
C TRP A 22 10.45 -6.20 13.54
N ALA A 23 9.60 -5.24 13.91
CA ALA A 23 9.77 -4.41 15.10
C ALA A 23 9.83 -5.24 16.39
N ARG A 24 8.97 -6.25 16.55
CA ARG A 24 9.00 -7.15 17.71
C ARG A 24 10.30 -7.93 17.80
N GLU A 25 10.77 -8.46 16.67
CA GLU A 25 12.02 -9.20 16.63
C GLU A 25 13.20 -8.31 16.96
N PHE A 26 13.27 -7.12 16.35
CA PHE A 26 14.32 -6.14 16.60
C PHE A 26 14.36 -5.69 18.07
N LEU A 27 13.22 -5.31 18.64
CA LEU A 27 13.13 -4.94 20.06
C LEU A 27 13.59 -6.09 20.98
N GLY A 28 13.23 -7.32 20.67
CA GLY A 28 13.70 -8.51 21.40
C GLY A 28 15.22 -8.69 21.32
N GLN A 29 15.83 -8.47 20.15
CA GLN A 29 17.28 -8.61 19.95
C GLN A 29 18.08 -7.57 20.75
N ILE A 30 17.59 -6.34 20.84
CA ILE A 30 18.25 -5.29 21.64
C ILE A 30 17.86 -5.29 23.12
N GLY A 31 17.00 -6.22 23.56
CA GLY A 31 16.51 -6.30 24.93
C GLY A 31 15.61 -5.14 25.35
N ALA A 32 14.95 -4.50 24.40
CA ALA A 32 14.03 -3.40 24.66
C ALA A 32 12.68 -3.90 25.21
N PRO A 33 11.93 -3.07 25.97
CA PRO A 33 10.63 -3.44 26.47
C PRO A 33 9.59 -3.62 25.35
N GLU A 34 8.71 -4.63 25.49
CA GLU A 34 7.67 -4.91 24.48
C GLU A 34 6.70 -3.74 24.28
N TYR A 35 6.44 -2.93 25.31
CA TYR A 35 5.57 -1.76 25.20
C TYR A 35 6.13 -0.65 24.29
N ASP A 36 7.42 -0.68 23.94
CA ASP A 36 8.02 0.24 22.98
C ASP A 36 7.57 -0.03 21.53
N LEU A 37 6.91 -1.16 21.29
CA LEU A 37 6.28 -1.42 20.01
C LEU A 37 5.24 -0.33 19.65
N ASP A 38 4.42 0.10 20.61
CA ASP A 38 3.40 1.14 20.37
C ASP A 38 4.04 2.47 19.96
N TRP A 39 5.19 2.80 20.56
CA TRP A 39 5.96 3.97 20.14
C TRP A 39 6.48 3.80 18.69
N LEU A 40 7.06 2.66 18.33
CA LEU A 40 7.53 2.40 16.95
C LEU A 40 6.40 2.50 15.94
N LEU A 41 5.23 1.93 16.24
CA LEU A 41 4.05 2.03 15.39
C LEU A 41 3.60 3.48 15.20
N SER A 42 3.71 4.31 16.26
CA SER A 42 3.38 5.73 16.17
C SER A 42 4.34 6.52 15.28
N VAL A 43 5.63 6.16 15.24
CA VAL A 43 6.64 6.79 14.37
C VAL A 43 6.49 6.33 12.93
N ASP A 44 6.23 5.04 12.71
CA ASP A 44 5.96 4.47 11.38
C ASP A 44 4.67 5.04 10.76
N ALA A 45 3.73 5.43 11.61
CA ALA A 45 2.46 6.06 11.22
C ALA A 45 1.73 5.30 10.09
N ASP A 46 1.62 3.96 10.23
CA ASP A 46 0.99 3.07 9.23
C ASP A 46 1.66 3.17 7.84
N GLY A 47 2.99 3.30 7.81
CA GLY A 47 3.79 3.44 6.59
C GLY A 47 3.79 4.84 5.97
N MET A 48 3.17 5.81 6.61
CA MET A 48 3.19 7.22 6.18
C MET A 48 4.41 7.97 6.73
N GLY A 49 5.02 7.48 7.82
CA GLY A 49 6.24 7.98 8.41
C GLY A 49 7.47 7.67 7.55
N SER A 50 8.55 8.40 7.81
CA SER A 50 9.83 8.14 7.15
C SER A 50 10.55 6.97 7.86
N THR A 51 11.02 5.98 7.09
CA THR A 51 11.89 4.92 7.64
C THR A 51 13.16 5.51 8.30
N TRP A 52 13.61 6.66 7.80
CA TRP A 52 14.72 7.40 8.41
C TRP A 52 14.38 7.88 9.81
N ASP A 53 13.18 8.43 10.05
CA ASP A 53 12.75 8.88 11.37
C ASP A 53 12.62 7.72 12.34
N VAL A 54 12.19 6.55 11.88
CA VAL A 54 12.18 5.31 12.67
C VAL A 54 13.61 4.92 13.07
N ALA A 55 14.54 4.93 12.12
CA ALA A 55 15.94 4.57 12.36
C ALA A 55 16.62 5.55 13.33
N GLU A 56 16.49 6.85 13.12
CA GLU A 56 17.06 7.85 14.04
C GLU A 56 16.41 7.76 15.43
N GLY A 57 15.09 7.60 15.49
CA GLY A 57 14.38 7.41 16.76
C GLY A 57 14.86 6.20 17.56
N LEU A 58 15.13 5.07 16.88
CA LEU A 58 15.70 3.87 17.50
C LEU A 58 17.12 4.13 18.01
N ARG A 59 17.96 4.78 17.18
CA ARG A 59 19.34 5.12 17.58
C ARG A 59 19.36 6.01 18.81
N ASP A 60 18.57 7.06 18.81
CA ASP A 60 18.52 8.02 19.92
C ASP A 60 17.99 7.39 21.20
N ARG A 61 16.91 6.59 21.08
CA ARG A 61 16.25 5.98 22.23
C ARG A 61 17.09 4.92 22.93
N TYR A 62 17.83 4.11 22.14
CA TYR A 62 18.60 2.97 22.67
C TYR A 62 20.11 3.13 22.62
N GLY A 63 20.61 4.29 22.17
CA GLY A 63 22.04 4.55 22.05
C GLY A 63 22.74 3.61 21.07
N LEU A 64 22.08 3.26 19.96
CA LEU A 64 22.64 2.32 18.98
C LEU A 64 23.81 2.95 18.23
N ILE A 65 24.91 2.21 18.11
CA ILE A 65 26.14 2.66 17.44
C ILE A 65 26.03 2.49 15.91
N VAL A 66 25.14 1.63 15.44
CA VAL A 66 24.88 1.40 14.01
C VAL A 66 24.51 2.70 13.30
N SER A 67 24.92 2.88 12.03
CA SER A 67 24.56 4.08 11.27
C SER A 67 23.05 4.13 10.99
N ALA A 68 22.49 5.31 10.84
CA ALA A 68 21.06 5.44 10.46
C ALA A 68 20.77 4.80 9.11
N LEU A 69 21.72 4.87 8.17
CA LEU A 69 21.58 4.26 6.85
C LEU A 69 21.50 2.74 6.94
N ASP A 70 22.43 2.11 7.67
CA ASP A 70 22.44 0.65 7.86
C ASP A 70 21.14 0.18 8.54
N LEU A 71 20.64 0.98 9.50
CA LEU A 71 19.39 0.65 10.19
C LEU A 71 18.16 0.84 9.28
N VAL A 72 18.17 1.83 8.39
CA VAL A 72 17.13 1.97 7.35
C VAL A 72 17.12 0.76 6.43
N GLU A 73 18.29 0.28 6.00
CA GLU A 73 18.41 -0.93 5.18
C GLU A 73 17.90 -2.17 5.94
N GLU A 74 18.29 -2.33 7.21
CA GLU A 74 17.79 -3.42 8.06
C GLU A 74 16.27 -3.40 8.25
N ILE A 75 15.66 -2.22 8.44
CA ILE A 75 14.21 -2.07 8.53
C ILE A 75 13.55 -2.49 7.21
N ARG A 76 14.06 -2.00 6.09
CA ARG A 76 13.54 -2.29 4.75
C ARG A 76 13.61 -3.78 4.42
N ASP A 77 14.76 -4.39 4.65
CA ASP A 77 14.98 -5.82 4.43
C ASP A 77 14.10 -6.66 5.34
N GLY A 78 14.01 -6.29 6.61
CA GLY A 78 13.19 -6.98 7.58
C GLY A 78 11.69 -6.94 7.26
N ILE A 79 11.18 -5.83 6.72
CA ILE A 79 9.81 -5.75 6.17
C ILE A 79 9.69 -6.64 4.93
N MET A 80 10.62 -6.48 3.98
CA MET A 80 10.59 -7.19 2.71
C MET A 80 10.59 -8.72 2.91
N ASP A 81 11.40 -9.21 3.84
CA ASP A 81 11.50 -10.65 4.15
C ASP A 81 10.22 -11.24 4.74
N ARG A 82 9.31 -10.40 5.24
CA ARG A 82 8.03 -10.80 5.80
C ARG A 82 6.84 -10.59 4.86
N LEU A 83 7.01 -9.82 3.80
CA LEU A 83 5.95 -9.64 2.81
C LEU A 83 5.66 -10.95 2.08
N ARG A 84 4.38 -11.29 2.00
CA ARG A 84 3.88 -12.43 1.23
C ARG A 84 2.63 -12.03 0.47
N LEU A 85 2.45 -12.59 -0.71
CA LEU A 85 1.17 -12.51 -1.41
C LEU A 85 0.24 -13.58 -0.81
N ASP A 86 -0.91 -13.14 -0.32
CA ASP A 86 -1.98 -14.07 0.07
C ASP A 86 -2.51 -14.77 -1.20
N PRO A 87 -2.53 -16.11 -1.25
CA PRO A 87 -3.07 -16.84 -2.38
C PRO A 87 -4.52 -16.48 -2.74
N LEU A 88 -5.32 -16.06 -1.74
CA LEU A 88 -6.69 -15.61 -1.99
C LEU A 88 -6.73 -14.24 -2.70
N VAL A 89 -5.76 -13.35 -2.43
CA VAL A 89 -5.61 -12.09 -3.17
C VAL A 89 -5.22 -12.38 -4.61
N ALA A 90 -4.26 -13.28 -4.83
CA ALA A 90 -3.87 -13.71 -6.17
C ALA A 90 -5.06 -14.27 -6.97
N CYS A 91 -5.86 -15.14 -6.33
CA CYS A 91 -7.06 -15.70 -6.93
C CYS A 91 -8.10 -14.60 -7.27
N ALA A 92 -8.33 -13.65 -6.36
CA ALA A 92 -9.28 -12.56 -6.57
C ALA A 92 -8.86 -11.62 -7.71
N LEU A 93 -7.55 -11.37 -7.88
CA LEU A 93 -7.01 -10.61 -9.01
C LEU A 93 -7.21 -11.35 -10.33
N ALA A 94 -6.94 -12.65 -10.38
CA ALA A 94 -7.19 -13.47 -11.56
C ALA A 94 -8.68 -13.48 -11.95
N ILE A 95 -9.58 -13.61 -10.98
CA ILE A 95 -11.04 -13.53 -11.23
C ILE A 95 -11.43 -12.14 -11.77
N ALA A 96 -10.83 -11.06 -11.28
CA ALA A 96 -11.09 -9.73 -11.79
C ALA A 96 -10.61 -9.58 -13.24
N GLU A 97 -9.44 -10.11 -13.57
CA GLU A 97 -8.93 -10.14 -14.95
C GLU A 97 -9.82 -10.95 -15.88
N ASP A 98 -10.22 -12.16 -15.48
CA ASP A 98 -11.16 -13.01 -16.23
C ASP A 98 -12.53 -12.33 -16.45
N ALA A 99 -12.96 -11.53 -15.47
CA ALA A 99 -14.14 -10.67 -15.60
C ALA A 99 -13.91 -9.45 -16.52
N GLY A 100 -12.72 -9.30 -17.10
CA GLY A 100 -12.32 -8.26 -18.05
C GLY A 100 -11.97 -6.92 -17.44
N TRP A 101 -11.58 -6.89 -16.15
CA TRP A 101 -10.92 -5.75 -15.53
C TRP A 101 -9.45 -5.71 -15.90
N VAL A 102 -8.84 -4.51 -15.88
CA VAL A 102 -7.41 -4.31 -16.08
C VAL A 102 -6.82 -3.88 -14.74
N PRO A 103 -6.19 -4.79 -13.99
CA PRO A 103 -5.58 -4.46 -12.70
C PRO A 103 -4.28 -3.68 -12.90
N VAL A 104 -4.19 -2.49 -12.28
CA VAL A 104 -3.00 -1.64 -12.31
C VAL A 104 -2.72 -1.14 -10.90
N VAL A 105 -1.50 -1.33 -10.42
CA VAL A 105 -1.07 -0.76 -9.14
C VAL A 105 -0.75 0.73 -9.28
N VAL A 106 -1.22 1.54 -8.33
CA VAL A 106 -0.85 2.95 -8.18
C VAL A 106 -0.37 3.16 -6.75
N THR A 107 0.93 3.32 -6.57
CA THR A 107 1.54 3.37 -5.25
C THR A 107 2.44 4.58 -5.04
N ASN A 108 2.44 5.13 -3.82
CA ASN A 108 3.41 6.11 -3.39
C ASN A 108 4.64 5.39 -2.82
N GLY A 109 5.82 5.84 -3.19
CA GLY A 109 7.08 5.29 -2.67
C GLY A 109 8.24 5.44 -3.65
N GLU A 110 9.39 4.91 -3.25
CA GLU A 110 10.60 4.83 -4.04
C GLU A 110 10.47 3.71 -5.08
N THR A 111 10.89 3.97 -6.31
CA THR A 111 10.72 3.07 -7.46
C THR A 111 11.30 1.69 -7.19
N HIS A 112 12.56 1.64 -6.76
CA HIS A 112 13.24 0.38 -6.48
C HIS A 112 12.51 -0.47 -5.44
N GLN A 113 12.08 0.15 -4.33
CA GLN A 113 11.41 -0.57 -3.24
C GLN A 113 10.05 -1.14 -3.66
N GLN A 114 9.24 -0.33 -4.35
CA GLN A 114 7.90 -0.77 -4.75
C GLN A 114 7.98 -1.86 -5.84
N GLU A 115 8.90 -1.73 -6.80
CA GLU A 115 9.13 -2.79 -7.78
C GLU A 115 9.65 -4.08 -7.15
N GLU A 116 10.54 -3.98 -6.17
CA GLU A 116 11.04 -5.14 -5.45
C GLU A 116 9.90 -5.86 -4.70
N LYS A 117 9.01 -5.13 -4.03
CA LYS A 117 7.81 -5.71 -3.39
C LYS A 117 6.97 -6.48 -4.41
N LEU A 118 6.66 -5.87 -5.57
CA LEU A 118 5.87 -6.51 -6.62
C LEU A 118 6.50 -7.82 -7.11
N ARG A 119 7.83 -7.80 -7.38
CA ARG A 119 8.55 -8.97 -7.90
C ARG A 119 8.73 -10.06 -6.84
N ARG A 120 9.16 -9.72 -5.62
CA ARG A 120 9.40 -10.71 -4.55
C ARG A 120 8.12 -11.38 -4.08
N THR A 121 7.00 -10.67 -4.07
CA THR A 121 5.70 -11.27 -3.76
C THR A 121 5.08 -12.01 -4.94
N GLY A 122 5.56 -11.78 -6.16
CA GLY A 122 5.00 -12.35 -7.39
C GLY A 122 3.70 -11.70 -7.85
N LEU A 123 3.37 -10.51 -7.31
CA LEU A 123 2.21 -9.71 -7.71
C LEU A 123 2.30 -9.25 -9.17
N ASP A 124 3.51 -9.02 -9.67
CA ASP A 124 3.79 -8.62 -11.05
C ASP A 124 3.11 -9.52 -12.11
N ARG A 125 2.81 -10.78 -11.75
CA ARG A 125 2.16 -11.77 -12.63
C ARG A 125 0.65 -11.56 -12.78
N TYR A 126 0.03 -10.78 -11.89
CA TYR A 126 -1.41 -10.54 -11.81
C TYR A 126 -1.81 -9.12 -12.19
N LEU A 127 -0.85 -8.31 -12.61
CA LEU A 127 -1.03 -6.90 -12.92
C LEU A 127 -0.75 -6.63 -14.40
N ALA A 128 -1.56 -5.80 -15.01
CA ALA A 128 -1.30 -5.33 -16.37
C ALA A 128 -0.16 -4.30 -16.40
N ASP A 129 -0.03 -3.49 -15.32
CA ASP A 129 1.01 -2.47 -15.18
C ASP A 129 1.06 -1.95 -13.73
N TRP A 130 2.03 -1.08 -13.43
CA TRP A 130 2.11 -0.31 -12.19
C TRP A 130 2.64 1.09 -12.40
N VAL A 131 2.23 2.01 -11.54
CA VAL A 131 2.69 3.40 -11.51
C VAL A 131 3.17 3.74 -10.11
N ILE A 132 4.42 4.12 -10.00
CA ILE A 132 5.09 4.47 -8.75
C ILE A 132 5.35 5.97 -8.72
N SER A 133 5.03 6.61 -7.60
CA SER A 133 5.05 8.08 -7.50
C SER A 133 6.41 8.72 -7.78
N GLU A 134 7.51 8.08 -7.34
CA GLU A 134 8.86 8.59 -7.62
C GLU A 134 9.18 8.54 -9.11
N GLU A 135 8.88 7.43 -9.77
CA GLU A 135 9.14 7.23 -11.21
C GLU A 135 8.45 8.30 -12.07
N VAL A 136 7.20 8.63 -11.73
CA VAL A 136 6.41 9.58 -12.54
C VAL A 136 6.44 11.01 -12.03
N GLY A 137 7.14 11.27 -10.91
CA GLY A 137 7.26 12.60 -10.29
C GLY A 137 5.94 13.15 -9.73
N VAL A 138 4.92 12.30 -9.54
CA VAL A 138 3.60 12.70 -9.04
C VAL A 138 3.09 11.62 -8.07
N ARG A 139 2.62 12.04 -6.89
CA ARG A 139 2.12 11.11 -5.87
C ARG A 139 0.61 11.29 -5.61
N LYS A 140 -0.07 10.21 -5.17
CA LYS A 140 -1.41 10.30 -4.60
C LYS A 140 -1.40 11.28 -3.40
N PRO A 141 -2.41 12.12 -3.22
CA PRO A 141 -3.74 12.14 -3.86
C PRO A 141 -3.84 12.96 -5.17
N ASN A 142 -2.72 13.39 -5.78
CA ASN A 142 -2.79 14.15 -7.03
C ASN A 142 -3.48 13.34 -8.14
N PRO A 143 -4.60 13.83 -8.75
CA PRO A 143 -5.37 13.08 -9.75
C PRO A 143 -4.56 12.72 -11.00
N ARG A 144 -3.47 13.42 -11.28
CA ARG A 144 -2.61 13.15 -12.44
C ARG A 144 -2.00 11.74 -12.42
N ILE A 145 -1.69 11.18 -11.23
CA ILE A 145 -1.11 9.84 -11.16
C ILE A 145 -2.10 8.76 -11.66
N PHE A 146 -3.41 8.95 -11.40
CA PHE A 146 -4.46 8.06 -11.88
C PHE A 146 -4.62 8.18 -13.41
N ALA A 147 -4.49 9.40 -13.96
CA ALA A 147 -4.51 9.62 -15.40
C ALA A 147 -3.34 8.92 -16.09
N ILE A 148 -2.12 8.98 -15.52
CA ILE A 148 -0.94 8.27 -16.02
C ILE A 148 -1.20 6.74 -16.00
N ALA A 149 -1.80 6.21 -14.95
CA ALA A 149 -2.13 4.78 -14.88
C ALA A 149 -3.14 4.37 -15.98
N ALA A 150 -4.14 5.20 -16.24
CA ALA A 150 -5.08 4.95 -17.32
C ALA A 150 -4.42 5.00 -18.71
N GLU A 151 -3.51 5.94 -18.93
CA GLU A 151 -2.75 6.08 -20.17
C GLU A 151 -1.86 4.85 -20.42
N ARG A 152 -1.08 4.42 -19.42
CA ARG A 152 -0.22 3.22 -19.50
C ARG A 152 -1.03 1.97 -19.80
N ALA A 153 -2.16 1.79 -19.13
CA ALA A 153 -3.06 0.67 -19.35
C ALA A 153 -3.87 0.78 -20.65
N ARG A 154 -3.70 1.85 -21.45
CA ARG A 154 -4.50 2.16 -22.65
C ARG A 154 -6.01 2.08 -22.37
N SER A 155 -6.40 2.58 -21.21
CA SER A 155 -7.76 2.54 -20.70
C SER A 155 -8.27 3.93 -20.38
N ARG A 156 -9.47 4.03 -19.77
CA ARG A 156 -10.10 5.30 -19.39
C ARG A 156 -10.39 5.31 -17.89
N LEU A 157 -10.31 6.47 -17.25
CA LEU A 157 -10.76 6.64 -15.87
C LEU A 157 -12.28 6.54 -15.73
N ALA A 158 -13.02 6.87 -16.79
CA ALA A 158 -14.48 6.72 -16.78
C ALA A 158 -14.87 5.25 -16.58
N GLY A 159 -15.56 4.97 -15.49
CA GLY A 159 -15.94 3.62 -15.08
C GLY A 159 -14.86 2.85 -14.30
N ALA A 160 -13.71 3.44 -14.06
CA ALA A 160 -12.65 2.86 -13.23
C ALA A 160 -13.06 2.77 -11.74
N TRP A 161 -12.39 1.87 -11.04
CA TRP A 161 -12.41 1.79 -9.58
C TRP A 161 -11.01 1.93 -9.01
N MET A 162 -10.91 2.55 -7.84
CA MET A 162 -9.72 2.54 -6.99
C MET A 162 -10.02 1.74 -5.72
N VAL A 163 -9.16 0.80 -5.38
CA VAL A 163 -9.21 0.06 -4.12
C VAL A 163 -7.96 0.40 -3.32
N GLY A 164 -8.13 0.86 -2.10
CA GLY A 164 -7.02 1.22 -1.24
C GLY A 164 -7.46 1.48 0.20
N ASP A 165 -6.50 1.59 1.09
CA ASP A 165 -6.72 1.73 2.52
C ASP A 165 -6.49 3.16 3.04
N SER A 166 -5.77 4.02 2.28
CA SER A 166 -5.50 5.40 2.67
C SER A 166 -6.67 6.32 2.37
N PRO A 167 -7.31 6.94 3.40
CA PRO A 167 -8.39 7.91 3.17
C PRO A 167 -7.98 9.05 2.26
N GLU A 168 -6.80 9.65 2.48
CA GLU A 168 -6.34 10.80 1.72
C GLU A 168 -5.77 10.39 0.36
N ALA A 169 -4.77 9.51 0.35
CA ALA A 169 -4.04 9.18 -0.87
C ALA A 169 -4.93 8.45 -1.88
N ASP A 170 -5.64 7.41 -1.45
CA ASP A 170 -6.40 6.54 -2.34
C ASP A 170 -7.80 7.10 -2.61
N ILE A 171 -8.56 7.37 -1.54
CA ILE A 171 -9.96 7.75 -1.67
C ILE A 171 -10.09 9.22 -2.06
N GLY A 172 -9.32 10.11 -1.40
CA GLY A 172 -9.26 11.52 -1.77
C GLY A 172 -8.74 11.72 -3.20
N GLY A 173 -7.68 10.97 -3.55
CA GLY A 173 -7.12 10.98 -4.90
C GLY A 173 -8.12 10.46 -5.95
N ALA A 174 -8.80 9.35 -5.70
CA ALA A 174 -9.84 8.81 -6.56
C ALA A 174 -11.00 9.81 -6.74
N SER A 175 -11.45 10.43 -5.66
CA SER A 175 -12.48 11.46 -5.70
C SER A 175 -12.07 12.64 -6.58
N ALA A 176 -10.85 13.14 -6.42
CA ALA A 176 -10.30 14.23 -7.24
C ALA A 176 -10.15 13.85 -8.72
N ALA A 177 -9.93 12.57 -9.01
CA ALA A 177 -9.83 12.03 -10.37
C ALA A 177 -11.20 11.64 -10.98
N GLY A 178 -12.31 11.76 -10.25
CA GLY A 178 -13.64 11.32 -10.69
C GLY A 178 -13.78 9.80 -10.81
N VAL A 179 -12.99 9.04 -10.02
CA VAL A 179 -12.94 7.58 -10.01
C VAL A 179 -13.73 7.07 -8.82
N ARG A 180 -14.53 6.01 -9.02
CA ARG A 180 -15.20 5.31 -7.92
C ARG A 180 -14.16 4.62 -7.03
N SER A 181 -14.48 4.48 -5.74
CA SER A 181 -13.51 3.89 -4.81
C SER A 181 -14.14 2.91 -3.83
N VAL A 182 -13.35 1.92 -3.43
CA VAL A 182 -13.60 1.07 -2.27
C VAL A 182 -12.51 1.35 -1.24
N TRP A 183 -12.91 1.81 -0.08
CA TRP A 183 -12.00 1.99 1.04
C TRP A 183 -11.88 0.71 1.86
N LEU A 184 -10.64 0.28 2.09
CA LEU A 184 -10.36 -0.83 3.00
C LEU A 184 -10.28 -0.30 4.43
N SER A 185 -11.30 -0.62 5.23
CA SER A 185 -11.42 -0.09 6.59
C SER A 185 -10.33 -0.60 7.52
N ARG A 186 -9.91 -1.85 7.38
CA ARG A 186 -8.96 -2.49 8.30
C ARG A 186 -9.33 -2.26 9.77
N GLY A 187 -10.64 -2.30 10.08
CA GLY A 187 -11.18 -2.04 11.41
C GLY A 187 -11.28 -0.57 11.81
N ARG A 188 -10.91 0.37 10.93
CA ARG A 188 -11.01 1.83 11.17
C ARG A 188 -12.43 2.33 10.82
N THR A 189 -12.81 3.45 11.42
CA THR A 189 -14.04 4.18 11.07
C THR A 189 -13.71 5.35 10.16
N TRP A 190 -14.51 5.56 9.11
CA TRP A 190 -14.35 6.70 8.21
C TRP A 190 -14.59 8.02 8.95
N GLN A 191 -13.64 8.96 8.85
CA GLN A 191 -13.69 10.24 9.57
C GLN A 191 -13.64 11.47 8.65
N GLU A 192 -13.31 11.29 7.35
CA GLU A 192 -13.28 12.42 6.42
C GLU A 192 -14.69 12.80 5.97
N TYR A 193 -14.98 14.09 5.86
CA TYR A 193 -16.29 14.63 5.50
C TYR A 193 -16.32 15.41 4.18
N ARG A 194 -15.16 15.76 3.64
CA ARG A 194 -15.06 16.51 2.36
C ARG A 194 -15.30 15.61 1.14
N TYR A 195 -15.03 14.34 1.27
CA TYR A 195 -15.25 13.29 0.28
C TYR A 195 -15.51 11.96 0.99
N GLY A 196 -15.94 10.97 0.25
CA GLY A 196 -16.16 9.64 0.81
C GLY A 196 -15.90 8.53 -0.21
N PRO A 197 -15.68 7.30 0.26
CA PRO A 197 -15.60 6.15 -0.63
C PRO A 197 -16.96 5.87 -1.24
N THR A 198 -16.97 5.32 -2.45
CA THR A 198 -18.20 4.79 -3.07
C THR A 198 -18.70 3.58 -2.29
N ARG A 199 -17.78 2.76 -1.78
CA ARG A 199 -18.03 1.59 -0.94
C ARG A 199 -16.94 1.44 0.10
N THR A 200 -17.23 0.63 1.13
CA THR A 200 -16.26 0.25 2.18
C THR A 200 -16.26 -1.26 2.30
N ALA A 201 -15.08 -1.84 2.42
CA ALA A 201 -14.88 -3.27 2.67
C ALA A 201 -13.85 -3.46 3.78
N ASP A 202 -13.90 -4.59 4.49
CA ASP A 202 -12.94 -4.88 5.57
C ASP A 202 -11.57 -5.32 5.04
N GLY A 203 -11.52 -5.87 3.81
CA GLY A 203 -10.30 -6.33 3.17
C GLY A 203 -10.42 -6.38 1.65
N VAL A 204 -9.28 -6.56 1.00
CA VAL A 204 -9.14 -6.47 -0.46
C VAL A 204 -9.96 -7.52 -1.21
N ILE A 205 -10.08 -8.73 -0.68
CA ILE A 205 -10.84 -9.82 -1.32
C ILE A 205 -12.31 -9.44 -1.46
N ALA A 206 -12.92 -8.92 -0.38
CA ALA A 206 -14.30 -8.43 -0.41
C ALA A 206 -14.45 -7.24 -1.37
N ALA A 207 -13.50 -6.30 -1.34
CA ALA A 207 -13.49 -5.15 -2.24
C ALA A 207 -13.45 -5.57 -3.71
N LEU A 208 -12.58 -6.52 -4.07
CA LEU A 208 -12.47 -7.03 -5.43
C LEU A 208 -13.76 -7.74 -5.88
N ALA A 209 -14.36 -8.55 -5.01
CA ALA A 209 -15.65 -9.19 -5.30
C ALA A 209 -16.76 -8.18 -5.59
N GLU A 210 -16.83 -7.08 -4.80
CA GLU A 210 -17.80 -6.00 -5.02
C GLU A 210 -17.57 -5.25 -6.33
N VAL A 211 -16.31 -5.01 -6.69
CA VAL A 211 -15.94 -4.35 -7.95
C VAL A 211 -16.34 -5.24 -9.13
N VAL A 212 -16.01 -6.53 -9.08
CA VAL A 212 -16.37 -7.51 -10.13
C VAL A 212 -17.89 -7.59 -10.29
N ALA A 213 -18.65 -7.62 -9.20
CA ALA A 213 -20.12 -7.66 -9.23
C ALA A 213 -20.77 -6.35 -9.72
N SER A 214 -20.03 -5.25 -9.82
CA SER A 214 -20.54 -3.92 -10.24
C SER A 214 -20.54 -3.67 -11.76
N ARG A 215 -20.19 -4.70 -12.53
CA ARG A 215 -20.06 -4.63 -14.00
C ARG A 215 -21.39 -4.83 -14.77
#